data_485d09cf6ccd54dbefa3bcd86adba8f8
#
_entry.id   485d09cf6ccd54dbefa3bcd86adba8f8
#
_cell.length_a   1.000
_cell.length_b   1.000
_cell.length_c   1.000
_cell.angle_alpha   90.00
_cell.angle_beta   90.00
_cell.angle_gamma   90.00
#
_symmetry.space_group_name_H-M   'P 1'
#
loop_
_entity.id
_entity.type
_entity.pdbx_description
1 polymer ?
#
loop_
_entity_poly.entity_id
_entity_poly.type
_entity_poly.pdbx_seq_one_letter_code
_entity_poly.pdbx_strand_id
1 'polypeptide(L)'
;MKKLNILLVLGLVLLLMSCATVKPSEVKGATKVVEVSGASKDELFVKASSWLVDAFNSAKSVIQFSDKEAGVIKGKYRITFPQFLETGECEATFTVECKDGKCRLIIDDPYNFRADDIYSTRITNMTKEGYESVTNDINALCLSFEKYLKEEHDASW
;
A
#
# COMPACT_ATOMS: atom_id res chain seq x y z
N MET A 1 38.83 15.96 35.34
CA MET A 1 39.06 15.56 33.97
C MET A 1 38.51 14.15 33.63
N LYS A 2 38.80 13.10 34.44
CA LYS A 2 38.30 11.71 34.18
C LYS A 2 36.76 11.57 34.17
N LYS A 3 36.04 12.28 35.06
CA LYS A 3 34.56 12.23 35.11
C LYS A 3 33.86 12.90 33.91
N LEU A 4 34.47 13.95 33.35
CA LEU A 4 33.94 14.63 32.15
C LEU A 4 34.06 13.74 30.90
N ASN A 5 35.14 12.98 30.75
CA ASN A 5 35.32 12.06 29.63
C ASN A 5 34.34 10.86 29.69
N ILE A 6 34.01 10.38 30.90
CA ILE A 6 33.03 9.30 31.07
C ILE A 6 31.61 9.74 30.66
N LEU A 7 31.20 10.97 31.01
CA LEU A 7 29.92 11.55 30.62
C LEU A 7 29.83 11.75 29.11
N LEU A 8 30.91 12.14 28.46
CA LEU A 8 30.98 12.37 27.02
C LEU A 8 30.92 11.06 26.24
N VAL A 9 31.58 10.01 26.73
CA VAL A 9 31.52 8.66 26.15
C VAL A 9 30.13 8.04 26.35
N LEU A 10 29.50 8.21 27.51
CA LEU A 10 28.14 7.71 27.77
C LEU A 10 27.11 8.39 26.89
N GLY A 11 27.23 9.72 26.66
CA GLY A 11 26.39 10.48 25.73
C GLY A 11 26.54 10.01 24.28
N LEU A 12 27.76 9.68 23.84
CA LEU A 12 28.03 9.19 22.48
C LEU A 12 27.46 7.78 22.25
N VAL A 13 27.51 6.91 23.27
CA VAL A 13 26.93 5.54 23.20
C VAL A 13 25.41 5.58 23.13
N LEU A 14 24.76 6.52 23.82
CA LEU A 14 23.30 6.69 23.76
C LEU A 14 22.81 7.19 22.39
N LEU A 15 23.62 7.97 21.65
CA LEU A 15 23.29 8.44 20.31
C LEU A 15 23.37 7.32 19.24
N LEU A 16 24.09 6.25 19.49
CA LEU A 16 24.26 5.13 18.54
C LEU A 16 23.13 4.10 18.60
N MET A 17 22.22 4.17 19.58
CA MET A 17 21.14 3.17 19.74
C MET A 17 19.83 3.55 19.06
N SER A 18 19.74 4.66 18.29
CA SER A 18 18.47 5.19 17.77
C SER A 18 18.06 4.73 16.39
N CYS A 19 18.81 3.85 15.72
CA CYS A 19 18.40 3.31 14.41
C CYS A 19 17.75 1.93 14.58
N ALA A 20 16.51 1.91 15.05
CA ALA A 20 15.71 0.68 15.00
C ALA A 20 15.23 0.44 13.57
N THR A 21 15.87 -0.47 12.85
CA THR A 21 15.34 -0.98 11.58
C THR A 21 14.25 -2.00 11.87
N VAL A 22 13.10 -1.84 11.22
CA VAL A 22 11.97 -2.77 11.33
C VAL A 22 12.26 -4.00 10.46
N LYS A 23 11.93 -5.20 10.96
CA LYS A 23 12.15 -6.42 10.20
C LYS A 23 11.22 -6.47 8.96
N PRO A 24 11.66 -7.01 7.82
CA PRO A 24 10.89 -7.05 6.58
C PRO A 24 9.52 -7.74 6.69
N SER A 25 9.42 -8.67 7.64
CA SER A 25 8.18 -9.42 7.93
C SER A 25 7.08 -8.60 8.62
N GLU A 26 7.34 -7.34 8.93
CA GLU A 26 6.40 -6.46 9.64
C GLU A 26 5.59 -5.57 8.68
N VAL A 27 6.05 -5.42 7.43
CA VAL A 27 5.26 -4.71 6.39
C VAL A 27 4.27 -5.71 5.80
N LYS A 28 3.00 -5.55 6.14
CA LYS A 28 1.92 -6.44 5.73
C LYS A 28 0.99 -5.75 4.75
N GLY A 29 0.48 -6.55 3.81
CA GLY A 29 -0.65 -6.17 2.98
C GLY A 29 -1.93 -6.04 3.81
N ALA A 30 -3.04 -5.76 3.13
CA ALA A 30 -4.34 -5.58 3.76
C ALA A 30 -5.45 -6.21 2.92
N THR A 31 -6.55 -6.54 3.58
CA THR A 31 -7.79 -6.95 2.90
C THR A 31 -8.94 -6.08 3.41
N LYS A 32 -9.68 -5.48 2.49
CA LYS A 32 -10.87 -4.69 2.78
C LYS A 32 -12.07 -5.25 2.04
N VAL A 33 -13.11 -5.63 2.77
CA VAL A 33 -14.41 -6.01 2.21
C VAL A 33 -15.37 -4.85 2.41
N VAL A 34 -16.08 -4.47 1.36
CA VAL A 34 -17.09 -3.40 1.35
C VAL A 34 -18.41 -4.00 0.91
N GLU A 35 -19.42 -3.89 1.76
CA GLU A 35 -20.78 -4.28 1.45
C GLU A 35 -21.56 -3.07 0.92
N VAL A 36 -22.26 -3.26 -0.21
CA VAL A 36 -23.09 -2.25 -0.88
C VAL A 36 -24.42 -2.92 -1.24
N SER A 37 -25.36 -2.87 -0.33
CA SER A 37 -26.65 -3.54 -0.47
C SER A 37 -27.38 -3.12 -1.73
N GLY A 38 -27.89 -4.08 -2.48
CA GLY A 38 -28.68 -3.84 -3.71
C GLY A 38 -27.88 -3.58 -4.96
N ALA A 39 -26.56 -3.37 -4.87
CA ALA A 39 -25.73 -3.19 -6.05
C ALA A 39 -25.38 -4.53 -6.71
N SER A 40 -25.47 -4.58 -8.02
CA SER A 40 -25.06 -5.74 -8.81
C SER A 40 -23.53 -5.84 -8.91
N LYS A 41 -23.03 -7.02 -9.22
CA LYS A 41 -21.61 -7.26 -9.52
C LYS A 41 -21.10 -6.29 -10.59
N ASP A 42 -21.88 -6.09 -11.67
CA ASP A 42 -21.48 -5.26 -12.80
C ASP A 42 -21.37 -3.77 -12.43
N GLU A 43 -22.31 -3.24 -11.64
CA GLU A 43 -22.24 -1.89 -11.09
C GLU A 43 -21.02 -1.70 -10.19
N LEU A 44 -20.79 -2.65 -9.30
CA LEU A 44 -19.63 -2.61 -8.40
C LEU A 44 -18.31 -2.73 -9.15
N PHE A 45 -18.26 -3.54 -10.20
CA PHE A 45 -17.07 -3.63 -11.06
C PHE A 45 -16.78 -2.29 -11.78
N VAL A 46 -17.81 -1.62 -12.30
CA VAL A 46 -17.65 -0.29 -12.91
C VAL A 46 -17.18 0.73 -11.88
N LYS A 47 -17.81 0.77 -10.69
CA LYS A 47 -17.40 1.66 -9.61
C LYS A 47 -15.94 1.41 -9.19
N ALA A 48 -15.56 0.16 -8.99
CA ALA A 48 -14.19 -0.20 -8.62
C ALA A 48 -13.19 0.18 -9.73
N SER A 49 -13.55 0.01 -10.99
CA SER A 49 -12.72 0.41 -12.13
C SER A 49 -12.53 1.94 -12.16
N SER A 50 -13.60 2.72 -11.94
CA SER A 50 -13.54 4.18 -11.87
C SER A 50 -12.69 4.64 -10.69
N TRP A 51 -12.88 4.03 -9.51
CA TRP A 51 -12.03 4.30 -8.35
C TRP A 51 -10.55 4.09 -8.65
N LEU A 52 -10.17 3.02 -9.36
CA LEU A 52 -8.78 2.80 -9.75
C LEU A 52 -8.23 3.91 -10.65
N VAL A 53 -9.07 4.48 -11.53
CA VAL A 53 -8.65 5.62 -12.37
C VAL A 53 -8.39 6.85 -11.50
N ASP A 54 -9.25 7.10 -10.51
CA ASP A 54 -9.14 8.29 -9.65
C ASP A 54 -8.03 8.12 -8.59
N ALA A 55 -7.84 6.91 -8.07
CA ALA A 55 -6.80 6.63 -7.07
C ALA A 55 -5.38 6.65 -7.66
N PHE A 56 -5.23 6.32 -8.93
CA PHE A 56 -3.94 6.24 -9.60
C PHE A 56 -3.90 7.15 -10.83
N ASN A 57 -2.98 8.09 -10.88
CA ASN A 57 -2.81 9.04 -12.00
C ASN A 57 -2.65 8.38 -13.38
N SER A 58 -2.39 7.08 -13.44
CA SER A 58 -2.26 6.29 -14.66
C SER A 58 -2.76 4.87 -14.45
N ALA A 59 -4.07 4.70 -14.40
CA ALA A 59 -4.69 3.38 -14.23
C ALA A 59 -4.21 2.34 -15.26
N LYS A 60 -3.92 2.75 -16.50
CA LYS A 60 -3.39 1.86 -17.55
C LYS A 60 -2.04 1.25 -17.22
N SER A 61 -1.19 1.94 -16.47
CA SER A 61 0.11 1.41 -16.05
C SER A 61 0.01 0.54 -14.78
N VAL A 62 -1.07 0.66 -14.05
CA VAL A 62 -1.31 -0.03 -12.78
C VAL A 62 -2.11 -1.32 -12.98
N ILE A 63 -3.16 -1.30 -13.83
CA ILE A 63 -4.01 -2.47 -14.10
C ILE A 63 -3.29 -3.39 -15.09
N GLN A 64 -3.07 -4.63 -14.68
CA GLN A 64 -2.43 -5.67 -15.50
C GLN A 64 -3.43 -6.70 -16.05
N PHE A 65 -4.53 -6.89 -15.35
CA PHE A 65 -5.57 -7.84 -15.72
C PHE A 65 -6.94 -7.31 -15.29
N SER A 66 -7.93 -7.47 -16.16
CA SER A 66 -9.31 -7.11 -15.86
C SER A 66 -10.26 -8.07 -16.58
N ASP A 67 -11.16 -8.67 -15.81
CA ASP A 67 -12.19 -9.60 -16.31
C ASP A 67 -13.53 -9.19 -15.66
N LYS A 68 -14.41 -8.59 -16.48
CA LYS A 68 -15.73 -8.15 -16.02
C LYS A 68 -16.67 -9.31 -15.73
N GLU A 69 -16.57 -10.40 -16.49
CA GLU A 69 -17.44 -11.57 -16.29
C GLU A 69 -17.09 -12.26 -14.97
N ALA A 70 -15.81 -12.41 -14.67
CA ALA A 70 -15.35 -12.91 -13.39
C ALA A 70 -15.49 -11.89 -12.25
N GLY A 71 -15.67 -10.59 -12.56
CA GLY A 71 -15.69 -9.50 -11.58
C GLY A 71 -14.34 -9.25 -10.93
N VAL A 72 -13.22 -9.42 -11.66
CA VAL A 72 -11.87 -9.38 -11.09
C VAL A 72 -11.01 -8.35 -11.82
N ILE A 73 -10.31 -7.52 -11.04
CA ILE A 73 -9.26 -6.61 -11.52
C ILE A 73 -8.00 -6.88 -10.72
N LYS A 74 -6.86 -7.02 -11.40
CA LYS A 74 -5.55 -7.18 -10.75
C LYS A 74 -4.57 -6.15 -11.30
N GLY A 75 -3.69 -5.71 -10.43
CA GLY A 75 -2.66 -4.77 -10.82
C GLY A 75 -1.55 -4.66 -9.80
N LYS A 76 -0.64 -3.74 -10.09
CA LYS A 76 0.50 -3.42 -9.24
C LYS A 76 0.64 -1.93 -9.11
N TYR A 77 1.07 -1.46 -7.95
CA TYR A 77 1.36 -0.05 -7.73
C TYR A 77 2.63 0.12 -6.91
N ARG A 78 3.29 1.26 -7.09
CA ARG A 78 4.48 1.62 -6.34
C ARG A 78 4.12 2.49 -5.18
N ILE A 79 4.82 2.25 -4.08
CA ILE A 79 4.76 3.03 -2.86
C ILE A 79 6.14 3.62 -2.63
N THR A 80 6.24 4.93 -2.53
CA THR A 80 7.46 5.63 -2.14
C THR A 80 7.44 5.89 -0.65
N PHE A 81 8.60 5.74 0.02
CA PHE A 81 8.70 5.94 1.45
C PHE A 81 10.02 6.60 1.84
N PRO A 82 10.07 7.34 2.96
CA PRO A 82 11.31 7.93 3.45
C PRO A 82 12.28 6.84 3.91
N GLN A 83 13.54 6.93 3.46
CA GLN A 83 14.62 6.02 3.76
C GLN A 83 15.88 6.80 4.08
N PHE A 84 16.24 6.93 5.35
CA PHE A 84 17.42 7.62 5.88
C PHE A 84 17.82 8.95 5.14
N LEU A 85 18.55 8.91 4.05
CA LEU A 85 18.96 10.07 3.22
C LEU A 85 18.38 10.03 1.79
N GLU A 86 17.55 9.05 1.49
CA GLU A 86 17.03 8.77 0.16
C GLU A 86 15.52 8.48 0.23
N THR A 87 14.91 8.36 -0.94
CA THR A 87 13.55 7.83 -1.07
C THR A 87 13.64 6.37 -1.45
N GLY A 88 13.04 5.51 -0.64
CA GLY A 88 12.87 4.10 -0.96
C GLY A 88 11.60 3.87 -1.79
N GLU A 89 11.58 2.79 -2.55
CA GLU A 89 10.42 2.35 -3.32
C GLU A 89 10.14 0.87 -3.06
N CYS A 90 8.86 0.53 -2.95
CA CYS A 90 8.39 -0.84 -2.99
C CYS A 90 7.20 -0.97 -3.93
N GLU A 91 6.89 -2.18 -4.32
CA GLU A 91 5.72 -2.49 -5.16
C GLU A 91 4.79 -3.41 -4.38
N ALA A 92 3.49 -3.19 -4.51
CA ALA A 92 2.47 -4.08 -4.00
C ALA A 92 1.53 -4.51 -5.14
N THR A 93 1.12 -5.77 -5.11
CA THR A 93 0.06 -6.28 -5.99
C THR A 93 -1.28 -6.04 -5.31
N PHE A 94 -2.28 -5.64 -6.08
CA PHE A 94 -3.65 -5.60 -5.60
C PHE A 94 -4.57 -6.48 -6.45
N THR A 95 -5.62 -6.97 -5.81
CA THR A 95 -6.73 -7.66 -6.46
C THR A 95 -8.03 -7.06 -5.95
N VAL A 96 -8.89 -6.64 -6.89
CA VAL A 96 -10.29 -6.28 -6.59
C VAL A 96 -11.17 -7.42 -7.10
N GLU A 97 -12.08 -7.88 -6.25
CA GLU A 97 -13.08 -8.89 -6.59
C GLU A 97 -14.47 -8.36 -6.26
N CYS A 98 -15.35 -8.31 -7.26
CA CYS A 98 -16.73 -7.86 -7.14
C CYS A 98 -17.71 -9.02 -7.28
N LYS A 99 -18.73 -9.03 -6.43
CA LYS A 99 -19.89 -9.93 -6.45
C LYS A 99 -21.13 -9.11 -6.15
N ASP A 100 -22.31 -9.66 -6.38
CA ASP A 100 -23.55 -8.97 -5.99
C ASP A 100 -23.52 -8.59 -4.51
N GLY A 101 -23.75 -7.32 -4.25
CA GLY A 101 -23.82 -6.74 -2.92
C GLY A 101 -22.46 -6.47 -2.23
N LYS A 102 -21.32 -6.80 -2.82
CA LYS A 102 -20.02 -6.58 -2.16
C LYS A 102 -18.82 -6.57 -3.11
N CYS A 103 -17.79 -5.81 -2.73
CA CYS A 103 -16.46 -5.92 -3.31
C CYS A 103 -15.40 -6.19 -2.22
N ARG A 104 -14.30 -6.82 -2.64
CA ARG A 104 -13.13 -7.04 -1.81
C ARG A 104 -11.90 -6.49 -2.50
N LEU A 105 -11.15 -5.64 -1.81
CA LEU A 105 -9.80 -5.23 -2.18
C LEU A 105 -8.82 -6.04 -1.35
N ILE A 106 -7.88 -6.70 -2.01
CA ILE A 106 -6.76 -7.41 -1.40
C ILE A 106 -5.49 -6.70 -1.87
N ILE A 107 -4.63 -6.33 -0.93
CA ILE A 107 -3.29 -5.80 -1.20
C ILE A 107 -2.32 -6.80 -0.60
N ASP A 108 -1.46 -7.38 -1.42
CA ASP A 108 -0.45 -8.35 -0.97
C ASP A 108 0.68 -7.65 -0.20
N ASP A 109 1.48 -8.44 0.53
CA ASP A 109 2.64 -7.92 1.24
C ASP A 109 3.59 -7.22 0.24
N PRO A 110 3.98 -5.95 0.50
CA PRO A 110 4.87 -5.21 -0.40
C PRO A 110 6.25 -5.87 -0.53
N TYR A 111 6.86 -5.71 -1.67
CA TYR A 111 8.20 -6.23 -1.97
C TYR A 111 9.10 -5.15 -2.58
N ASN A 112 10.42 -5.32 -2.46
CA ASN A 112 11.37 -4.40 -3.07
C ASN A 112 11.21 -4.40 -4.60
N PHE A 113 11.13 -3.20 -5.16
CA PHE A 113 11.18 -3.00 -6.59
C PHE A 113 12.58 -2.49 -6.96
N ARG A 114 13.29 -3.26 -7.79
CA ARG A 114 14.45 -2.79 -8.52
C ARG A 114 14.21 -3.04 -9.99
N ALA A 115 14.41 -2.02 -10.80
CA ALA A 115 14.16 -2.08 -12.25
C ALA A 115 15.04 -3.12 -12.98
N ASP A 116 16.14 -3.52 -12.37
CA ASP A 116 17.14 -4.48 -12.85
C ASP A 116 17.05 -5.86 -12.20
N ASP A 117 16.20 -6.04 -11.19
CA ASP A 117 16.00 -7.32 -10.51
C ASP A 117 14.89 -8.16 -11.17
N ILE A 118 15.26 -9.31 -11.71
CA ILE A 118 14.33 -10.32 -12.26
C ILE A 118 13.52 -10.99 -11.11
N TYR A 119 13.98 -10.85 -9.87
CA TYR A 119 13.38 -11.46 -8.69
C TYR A 119 12.90 -10.39 -7.73
N SER A 120 11.59 -10.38 -7.49
CA SER A 120 11.01 -9.58 -6.41
C SER A 120 11.52 -10.10 -5.05
N THR A 121 12.31 -9.31 -4.35
CA THR A 121 12.82 -9.66 -3.03
C THR A 121 11.99 -9.00 -1.94
N ARG A 122 11.84 -9.68 -0.80
CA ARG A 122 11.24 -9.05 0.39
C ARG A 122 12.03 -7.81 0.78
N ILE A 123 11.33 -6.80 1.28
CA ILE A 123 11.96 -5.59 1.79
C ILE A 123 12.86 -5.99 2.98
N THR A 124 14.17 -5.82 2.83
CA THR A 124 15.14 -6.28 3.83
C THR A 124 15.58 -5.21 4.82
N ASN A 125 15.48 -3.93 4.44
CA ASN A 125 15.92 -2.82 5.28
C ASN A 125 14.97 -1.63 5.08
N MET A 126 14.13 -1.37 6.06
CA MET A 126 13.24 -0.21 6.07
C MET A 126 13.38 0.51 7.42
N THR A 127 13.41 1.84 7.39
CA THR A 127 13.35 2.63 8.62
C THR A 127 11.96 2.53 9.26
N LYS A 128 11.86 2.90 10.54
CA LYS A 128 10.55 2.94 11.21
C LYS A 128 9.59 3.90 10.51
N GLU A 129 10.07 5.06 10.09
CA GLU A 129 9.29 6.05 9.34
C GLU A 129 8.86 5.50 7.98
N GLY A 130 9.72 4.75 7.30
CA GLY A 130 9.39 4.07 6.04
C GLY A 130 8.29 3.04 6.23
N TYR A 131 8.39 2.21 7.27
CA TYR A 131 7.36 1.24 7.64
C TYR A 131 6.00 1.91 7.90
N GLU A 132 5.98 2.95 8.72
CA GLU A 132 4.76 3.70 9.03
C GLU A 132 4.17 4.34 7.77
N SER A 133 5.00 4.89 6.89
CA SER A 133 4.59 5.49 5.62
C SER A 133 3.90 4.47 4.72
N VAL A 134 4.52 3.31 4.48
CA VAL A 134 3.94 2.24 3.63
C VAL A 134 2.63 1.70 4.23
N THR A 135 2.60 1.49 5.55
CA THR A 135 1.40 1.00 6.25
C THR A 135 0.25 2.01 6.14
N ASN A 136 0.55 3.30 6.29
CA ASN A 136 -0.45 4.37 6.15
C ASN A 136 -0.96 4.49 4.73
N ASP A 137 -0.11 4.32 3.71
CA ASP A 137 -0.50 4.33 2.30
C ASP A 137 -1.47 3.20 1.99
N ILE A 138 -1.17 1.97 2.40
CA ILE A 138 -2.05 0.81 2.24
C ILE A 138 -3.40 1.03 2.94
N ASN A 139 -3.39 1.56 4.16
CA ASN A 139 -4.61 1.84 4.91
C ASN A 139 -5.44 2.94 4.25
N ALA A 140 -4.79 4.01 3.77
CA ALA A 140 -5.45 5.10 3.06
C ALA A 140 -6.12 4.61 1.77
N LEU A 141 -5.46 3.72 1.03
CA LEU A 141 -6.03 3.09 -0.17
C LEU A 141 -7.27 2.26 0.17
N CYS A 142 -7.23 1.46 1.23
CA CYS A 142 -8.38 0.68 1.71
C CYS A 142 -9.56 1.58 2.13
N LEU A 143 -9.30 2.69 2.82
CA LEU A 143 -10.32 3.65 3.23
C LEU A 143 -10.93 4.40 2.03
N SER A 144 -10.08 4.80 1.07
CA SER A 144 -10.51 5.43 -0.18
C SER A 144 -11.44 4.51 -0.98
N PHE A 145 -11.07 3.22 -1.10
CA PHE A 145 -11.90 2.21 -1.76
C PHE A 145 -13.27 2.07 -1.10
N GLU A 146 -13.32 1.94 0.23
CA GLU A 146 -14.58 1.85 0.96
C GLU A 146 -15.46 3.09 0.76
N LYS A 147 -14.87 4.26 0.91
CA LYS A 147 -15.58 5.53 0.72
C LYS A 147 -16.19 5.62 -0.67
N TYR A 148 -15.38 5.37 -1.70
CA TYR A 148 -15.80 5.47 -3.11
C TYR A 148 -16.96 4.53 -3.45
N LEU A 149 -16.89 3.28 -3.00
CA LEU A 149 -17.96 2.31 -3.29
C LEU A 149 -19.27 2.63 -2.59
N LYS A 150 -19.23 3.26 -1.40
CA LYS A 150 -20.41 3.64 -0.62
C LYS A 150 -21.02 4.97 -1.04
N GLU A 151 -20.25 5.85 -1.70
CA GLU A 151 -20.78 7.10 -2.22
C GLU A 151 -21.76 6.84 -3.37
N GLU A 152 -22.93 7.50 -3.32
CA GLU A 152 -23.82 7.59 -4.47
C GLU A 152 -23.18 8.54 -5.48
N HIS A 153 -22.55 7.98 -6.52
CA HIS A 153 -22.13 8.77 -7.67
C HIS A 153 -23.39 9.05 -8.50
N ASP A 154 -23.95 10.22 -8.29
CA ASP A 154 -25.13 10.68 -9.00
C ASP A 154 -24.84 10.67 -10.52
N ALA A 155 -25.48 9.77 -11.23
CA ALA A 155 -25.38 9.68 -12.69
C ALA A 155 -26.31 10.71 -13.39
N SER A 156 -26.77 11.71 -12.64
CA SER A 156 -27.57 12.78 -13.18
C SER A 156 -26.69 13.78 -13.95
N TRP A 157 -26.76 13.73 -15.25
CA TRP A 157 -26.15 14.70 -16.19
C TRP A 157 -27.14 15.11 -17.25
#